data_74e44c19454071e57bdd1526d78697f8
#
_entry.id   74e44c19454071e57bdd1526d78697f8
#
_cell.length_a   1.000
_cell.length_b   1.000
_cell.length_c   1.000
_cell.angle_alpha   90.00
_cell.angle_beta   90.00
_cell.angle_gamma   90.00
#
_symmetry.space_group_name_H-M   'P 1'
#
loop_
_entity.id
_entity.type
_entity.pdbx_description
1 polymer ?
#
loop_
_entity_poly.entity_id
_entity_poly.type
_entity_poly.pdbx_seq_one_letter_code
_entity_poly.pdbx_strand_id
1 'polypeptide(L)'
;VTTVQGSHDPTVAAMMVEVASLVRRSPITIDSGMSIRETAAMMSNKDVSSVMVMQGEKLVGLVTDRDLRRRCVAIGLSGAEPIDQIMTPDPVVIEGSTLTAQALMTMTRKRFHHLPVTRDGKLIGMITATDLANHQSANSAYLAVDVRKAKTVADLIEVSTRLPSLHLRLANASATARHIGEAVSCLTDSITGRLLQMAEASLGPPPVPYAWLAGGSQARREQSSHSDQDNALLLSDDFQPEHDEYFAALAKFVSDGLDACGFVYCPGDAMATNKQWRQPLRVWQGYFSGWIERPDPMSMMLSSIFFDLRPVTGSVELFT
;
A
#
# COMPACT_ATOMS: atom_id res chain seq x y z
N VAL A 1 -10.51 33.02 33.88
CA VAL A 1 -10.97 32.71 32.52
C VAL A 1 -10.21 31.47 32.08
N THR A 2 -10.84 30.31 32.25
CA THR A 2 -10.27 29.00 31.92
C THR A 2 -10.55 28.73 30.46
N THR A 3 -9.53 28.84 29.63
CA THR A 3 -9.59 28.46 28.21
C THR A 3 -9.70 26.94 28.14
N VAL A 4 -10.86 26.42 27.75
CA VAL A 4 -11.06 25.02 27.41
C VAL A 4 -10.31 24.77 26.11
N GLN A 5 -9.12 24.15 26.19
CA GLN A 5 -8.47 23.55 25.04
C GLN A 5 -9.32 22.37 24.57
N GLY A 6 -10.01 22.55 23.44
CA GLY A 6 -10.70 21.46 22.77
C GLY A 6 -9.71 20.38 22.43
N SER A 7 -9.86 19.19 22.99
CA SER A 7 -9.13 18.01 22.61
C SER A 7 -9.48 17.68 21.15
N HIS A 8 -8.58 17.97 20.23
CA HIS A 8 -8.68 17.50 18.85
C HIS A 8 -8.29 16.01 18.84
N ASP A 9 -9.22 15.15 19.27
CA ASP A 9 -9.08 13.72 19.07
C ASP A 9 -9.14 13.46 17.55
N PRO A 10 -8.06 12.97 16.93
CA PRO A 10 -8.00 12.73 15.48
C PRO A 10 -9.04 11.70 15.02
N THR A 11 -9.51 10.82 15.91
CA THR A 11 -10.60 9.88 15.67
C THR A 11 -11.91 10.64 15.50
N VAL A 12 -12.16 11.66 16.34
CA VAL A 12 -13.33 12.53 16.24
C VAL A 12 -13.28 13.37 14.97
N ALA A 13 -12.12 13.94 14.63
CA ALA A 13 -11.93 14.72 13.40
C ALA A 13 -12.16 13.85 12.15
N ALA A 14 -11.68 12.61 12.12
CA ALA A 14 -11.93 11.66 11.03
C ALA A 14 -13.41 11.26 10.91
N MET A 15 -14.18 11.29 12.00
CA MET A 15 -15.62 11.00 12.02
C MET A 15 -16.48 12.18 11.56
N MET A 16 -15.92 13.38 11.49
CA MET A 16 -16.62 14.64 11.13
C MET A 16 -16.41 15.04 9.66
N VAL A 17 -15.93 14.13 8.82
CA VAL A 17 -15.72 14.37 7.38
C VAL A 17 -16.96 13.93 6.60
N GLU A 18 -17.34 14.70 5.59
CA GLU A 18 -18.44 14.37 4.68
C GLU A 18 -18.11 13.17 3.80
N VAL A 19 -19.05 12.23 3.64
CA VAL A 19 -18.86 11.01 2.85
C VAL A 19 -18.58 11.29 1.37
N ALA A 20 -19.02 12.43 0.84
CA ALA A 20 -18.73 12.84 -0.53
C ALA A 20 -17.23 12.91 -0.81
N SER A 21 -16.41 13.28 0.19
CA SER A 21 -14.95 13.35 0.05
C SER A 21 -14.27 11.96 -0.02
N LEU A 22 -14.98 10.90 0.37
CA LEU A 22 -14.51 9.52 0.28
C LEU A 22 -14.88 8.86 -1.05
N VAL A 23 -15.76 9.45 -1.83
CA VAL A 23 -16.14 8.96 -3.16
C VAL A 23 -14.99 9.21 -4.13
N ARG A 24 -14.22 8.17 -4.45
CA ARG A 24 -13.02 8.27 -5.29
C ARG A 24 -13.25 7.93 -6.76
N ARG A 25 -14.38 7.30 -7.09
CA ARG A 25 -14.69 6.81 -8.44
C ARG A 25 -16.10 7.18 -8.83
N SER A 26 -16.30 7.43 -10.11
CA SER A 26 -17.65 7.55 -10.67
C SER A 26 -18.47 6.28 -10.40
N PRO A 27 -19.77 6.40 -10.18
CA PRO A 27 -20.61 5.24 -9.90
C PRO A 27 -20.59 4.25 -11.07
N ILE A 28 -20.42 2.97 -10.78
CA ILE A 28 -20.55 1.90 -11.77
C ILE A 28 -22.01 1.47 -11.77
N THR A 29 -22.70 1.81 -12.85
CA THR A 29 -24.12 1.59 -13.03
C THR A 29 -24.40 0.65 -14.18
N ILE A 30 -25.52 -0.07 -14.09
CA ILE A 30 -26.07 -0.94 -15.12
C ILE A 30 -27.55 -0.69 -15.27
N ASP A 31 -28.11 -1.06 -16.41
CA ASP A 31 -29.56 -1.06 -16.63
C ASP A 31 -30.22 -2.27 -15.97
N SER A 32 -31.45 -2.12 -15.46
CA SER A 32 -32.21 -3.19 -14.80
C SER A 32 -32.52 -4.38 -15.70
N GLY A 33 -32.51 -4.21 -17.01
CA GLY A 33 -32.70 -5.28 -18.01
C GLY A 33 -31.43 -6.05 -18.37
N MET A 34 -30.25 -5.62 -17.93
CA MET A 34 -28.99 -6.34 -18.21
C MET A 34 -29.02 -7.75 -17.62
N SER A 35 -28.46 -8.74 -18.32
CA SER A 35 -28.42 -10.10 -17.80
C SER A 35 -27.46 -10.25 -16.61
N ILE A 36 -27.73 -11.24 -15.77
CA ILE A 36 -26.88 -11.59 -14.63
C ILE A 36 -25.44 -11.90 -15.11
N ARG A 37 -25.29 -12.61 -16.22
CA ARG A 37 -23.98 -12.97 -16.80
C ARG A 37 -23.18 -11.76 -17.25
N GLU A 38 -23.81 -10.84 -17.99
CA GLU A 38 -23.16 -9.60 -18.44
C GLU A 38 -22.75 -8.72 -17.26
N THR A 39 -23.63 -8.64 -16.25
CA THR A 39 -23.33 -7.92 -15.00
C THR A 39 -22.12 -8.51 -14.29
N ALA A 40 -22.08 -9.84 -14.12
CA ALA A 40 -20.97 -10.52 -13.48
C ALA A 40 -19.66 -10.35 -14.26
N ALA A 41 -19.70 -10.41 -15.61
CA ALA A 41 -18.55 -10.16 -16.47
C ALA A 41 -18.06 -8.71 -16.34
N MET A 42 -18.97 -7.73 -16.29
CA MET A 42 -18.61 -6.33 -16.09
C MET A 42 -17.98 -6.09 -14.71
N MET A 43 -18.54 -6.66 -13.64
CA MET A 43 -17.98 -6.58 -12.29
C MET A 43 -16.55 -7.14 -12.25
N SER A 44 -16.34 -8.29 -12.88
CA SER A 44 -15.01 -8.92 -12.99
C SER A 44 -14.02 -8.05 -13.77
N ASN A 45 -14.41 -7.53 -14.94
CA ASN A 45 -13.55 -6.71 -15.79
C ASN A 45 -13.19 -5.35 -15.16
N LYS A 46 -14.10 -4.80 -14.33
CA LYS A 46 -13.87 -3.53 -13.62
C LYS A 46 -13.29 -3.71 -12.22
N ASP A 47 -13.05 -4.94 -11.80
CA ASP A 47 -12.53 -5.32 -10.48
C ASP A 47 -13.35 -4.66 -9.35
N VAL A 48 -14.69 -4.88 -9.40
CA VAL A 48 -15.62 -4.34 -8.40
C VAL A 48 -16.52 -5.44 -7.83
N SER A 49 -16.80 -5.36 -6.53
CA SER A 49 -17.64 -6.31 -5.80
C SER A 49 -19.13 -5.93 -5.78
N SER A 50 -19.50 -4.82 -6.43
CA SER A 50 -20.90 -4.35 -6.45
C SER A 50 -21.13 -3.35 -7.58
N VAL A 51 -22.39 -3.31 -8.06
CA VAL A 51 -22.87 -2.37 -9.08
C VAL A 51 -24.23 -1.84 -8.71
N MET A 52 -24.53 -0.63 -9.14
CA MET A 52 -25.83 0.02 -8.92
C MET A 52 -26.72 -0.17 -10.14
N VAL A 53 -27.96 -0.60 -9.91
CA VAL A 53 -28.95 -0.87 -10.95
C VAL A 53 -29.82 0.36 -11.14
N MET A 54 -29.84 0.84 -12.36
CA MET A 54 -30.60 2.04 -12.75
C MET A 54 -31.78 1.69 -13.64
N GLN A 55 -32.83 2.50 -13.53
CA GLN A 55 -33.92 2.54 -14.51
C GLN A 55 -34.04 3.99 -14.98
N GLY A 56 -33.48 4.27 -16.15
CA GLY A 56 -33.22 5.64 -16.57
C GLY A 56 -32.24 6.33 -15.59
N GLU A 57 -32.64 7.48 -15.04
CA GLU A 57 -31.83 8.21 -14.06
C GLU A 57 -32.07 7.77 -12.60
N LYS A 58 -33.02 6.87 -12.35
CA LYS A 58 -33.43 6.44 -11.01
C LYS A 58 -32.58 5.22 -10.58
N LEU A 59 -31.98 5.30 -9.39
CA LEU A 59 -31.39 4.14 -8.72
C LEU A 59 -32.53 3.23 -8.21
N VAL A 60 -32.61 2.00 -8.73
CA VAL A 60 -33.67 1.04 -8.37
C VAL A 60 -33.16 -0.19 -7.63
N GLY A 61 -31.85 -0.44 -7.68
CA GLY A 61 -31.28 -1.63 -7.05
C GLY A 61 -29.77 -1.56 -6.82
N LEU A 62 -29.29 -2.52 -6.06
CA LEU A 62 -27.88 -2.78 -5.81
C LEU A 62 -27.64 -4.28 -5.95
N VAL A 63 -26.57 -4.65 -6.65
CA VAL A 63 -26.11 -6.04 -6.78
C VAL A 63 -24.68 -6.16 -6.26
N THR A 64 -24.43 -7.21 -5.52
CA THR A 64 -23.10 -7.54 -4.97
C THR A 64 -22.67 -8.96 -5.34
N ASP A 65 -21.38 -9.29 -5.19
CA ASP A 65 -20.87 -10.67 -5.31
C ASP A 65 -21.64 -11.67 -4.44
N ARG A 66 -22.14 -11.20 -3.27
CA ARG A 66 -22.97 -12.03 -2.40
C ARG A 66 -24.31 -12.38 -3.06
N ASP A 67 -24.90 -11.44 -3.78
CA ASP A 67 -26.19 -11.66 -4.48
C ASP A 67 -26.00 -12.61 -5.66
N LEU A 68 -24.96 -12.42 -6.47
CA LEU A 68 -24.59 -13.35 -7.54
C LEU A 68 -24.42 -14.79 -6.99
N ARG A 69 -23.68 -14.93 -5.89
CA ARG A 69 -23.46 -16.25 -5.29
C ARG A 69 -24.72 -16.85 -4.67
N ARG A 70 -25.51 -16.07 -3.90
CA ARG A 70 -26.64 -16.60 -3.13
C ARG A 70 -27.94 -16.71 -3.92
N ARG A 71 -28.19 -15.72 -4.81
CA ARG A 71 -29.46 -15.58 -5.51
C ARG A 71 -29.42 -16.03 -6.97
N CYS A 72 -28.20 -16.37 -7.48
CA CYS A 72 -28.06 -16.97 -8.80
C CYS A 72 -27.38 -18.34 -8.70
N VAL A 73 -26.09 -18.40 -8.35
CA VAL A 73 -25.32 -19.66 -8.38
C VAL A 73 -25.87 -20.71 -7.43
N ALA A 74 -26.16 -20.36 -6.18
CA ALA A 74 -26.59 -21.32 -5.15
C ALA A 74 -27.97 -21.93 -5.41
N ILE A 75 -28.82 -21.28 -6.19
CA ILE A 75 -30.17 -21.76 -6.51
C ILE A 75 -30.30 -22.23 -7.96
N GLY A 76 -29.21 -22.18 -8.75
CA GLY A 76 -29.22 -22.62 -10.14
C GLY A 76 -29.98 -21.71 -11.10
N LEU A 77 -30.17 -20.41 -10.76
CA LEU A 77 -30.81 -19.44 -11.65
C LEU A 77 -29.92 -19.24 -12.90
N SER A 78 -30.57 -19.13 -14.06
CA SER A 78 -29.86 -18.92 -15.32
C SER A 78 -29.15 -17.55 -15.34
N GLY A 79 -27.90 -17.52 -15.78
CA GLY A 79 -27.18 -16.26 -16.02
C GLY A 79 -27.77 -15.42 -17.17
N ALA A 80 -28.72 -15.93 -17.95
CA ALA A 80 -29.45 -15.21 -18.96
C ALA A 80 -30.61 -14.38 -18.43
N GLU A 81 -31.02 -14.64 -17.16
CA GLU A 81 -32.08 -13.87 -16.52
C GLU A 81 -31.64 -12.42 -16.27
N PRO A 82 -32.61 -11.48 -16.23
CA PRO A 82 -32.30 -10.07 -15.96
C PRO A 82 -31.86 -9.87 -14.51
N ILE A 83 -31.01 -8.86 -14.31
CA ILE A 83 -30.34 -8.60 -13.03
C ILE A 83 -31.32 -8.18 -11.91
N ASP A 84 -32.47 -7.64 -12.26
CA ASP A 84 -33.53 -7.23 -11.32
C ASP A 84 -34.06 -8.41 -10.48
N GLN A 85 -33.95 -9.66 -10.97
CA GLN A 85 -34.36 -10.84 -10.22
C GLN A 85 -33.48 -11.11 -9.00
N ILE A 86 -32.22 -10.66 -8.99
CA ILE A 86 -31.29 -10.93 -7.89
C ILE A 86 -30.84 -9.68 -7.14
N MET A 87 -31.15 -8.48 -7.65
CA MET A 87 -30.77 -7.23 -6.99
C MET A 87 -31.46 -7.08 -5.62
N THR A 88 -30.85 -6.28 -4.78
CA THR A 88 -31.53 -5.72 -3.60
C THR A 88 -32.26 -4.44 -4.05
N PRO A 89 -33.61 -4.45 -4.09
CA PRO A 89 -34.38 -3.30 -4.53
C PRO A 89 -34.34 -2.16 -3.50
N ASP A 90 -34.57 -0.94 -3.96
CA ASP A 90 -34.67 0.28 -3.13
C ASP A 90 -33.50 0.38 -2.11
N PRO A 91 -32.23 0.39 -2.57
CA PRO A 91 -31.10 0.40 -1.67
C PRO A 91 -31.11 1.70 -0.84
N VAL A 92 -30.70 1.56 0.43
CA VAL A 92 -30.53 2.73 1.30
C VAL A 92 -29.40 3.59 0.73
N VAL A 93 -29.72 4.85 0.46
CA VAL A 93 -28.76 5.87 0.01
C VAL A 93 -28.44 6.83 1.15
N ILE A 94 -27.31 7.50 1.06
CA ILE A 94 -26.94 8.59 1.98
C ILE A 94 -26.56 9.82 1.18
N GLU A 95 -26.87 11.00 1.74
CA GLU A 95 -26.47 12.27 1.13
C GLU A 95 -24.99 12.51 1.31
N GLY A 96 -24.32 13.11 0.32
CA GLY A 96 -22.89 13.36 0.32
C GLY A 96 -22.40 14.23 1.48
N SER A 97 -23.26 15.09 2.02
CA SER A 97 -23.02 15.89 3.22
C SER A 97 -23.13 15.10 4.53
N THR A 98 -23.55 13.84 4.50
CA THR A 98 -23.59 12.96 5.68
C THR A 98 -22.20 12.77 6.23
N LEU A 99 -22.03 12.83 7.56
CA LEU A 99 -20.74 12.58 8.20
C LEU A 99 -20.39 11.10 8.20
N THR A 100 -19.08 10.80 8.10
CA THR A 100 -18.55 9.42 8.09
C THR A 100 -18.99 8.62 9.31
N ALA A 101 -19.11 9.27 10.50
CA ALA A 101 -19.66 8.64 11.70
C ALA A 101 -21.08 8.11 11.50
N GLN A 102 -21.95 8.92 10.90
CA GLN A 102 -23.35 8.55 10.66
C GLN A 102 -23.46 7.44 9.60
N ALA A 103 -22.61 7.49 8.56
CA ALA A 103 -22.54 6.44 7.56
C ALA A 103 -22.12 5.10 8.18
N LEU A 104 -21.10 5.10 9.05
CA LEU A 104 -20.65 3.90 9.78
C LEU A 104 -21.75 3.35 10.69
N MET A 105 -22.44 4.21 11.43
CA MET A 105 -23.57 3.79 12.27
C MET A 105 -24.69 3.17 11.42
N THR A 106 -24.97 3.72 10.25
CA THR A 106 -25.98 3.19 9.32
C THR A 106 -25.57 1.81 8.79
N MET A 107 -24.32 1.65 8.35
CA MET A 107 -23.78 0.37 7.90
C MET A 107 -23.84 -0.69 9.01
N THR A 108 -23.40 -0.35 10.22
CA THR A 108 -23.38 -1.25 11.38
C THR A 108 -24.79 -1.70 11.76
N ARG A 109 -25.71 -0.73 11.93
CA ARG A 109 -27.07 -1.01 12.37
C ARG A 109 -27.87 -1.83 11.37
N LYS A 110 -27.68 -1.58 10.06
CA LYS A 110 -28.37 -2.27 8.99
C LYS A 110 -27.60 -3.46 8.41
N ARG A 111 -26.37 -3.72 8.89
CA ARG A 111 -25.44 -4.76 8.40
C ARG A 111 -25.15 -4.64 6.91
N PHE A 112 -25.02 -3.42 6.43
CA PHE A 112 -24.65 -3.11 5.07
C PHE A 112 -23.12 -2.91 4.95
N HIS A 113 -22.56 -3.30 3.81
CA HIS A 113 -21.15 -3.07 3.49
C HIS A 113 -20.97 -2.05 2.36
N HIS A 114 -22.05 -1.64 1.72
CA HIS A 114 -22.07 -0.73 0.57
C HIS A 114 -23.20 0.27 0.77
N LEU A 115 -22.93 1.56 0.60
CA LEU A 115 -23.92 2.62 0.64
C LEU A 115 -23.74 3.52 -0.59
N PRO A 116 -24.70 3.55 -1.51
CA PRO A 116 -24.75 4.55 -2.56
C PRO A 116 -24.83 5.97 -1.97
N VAL A 117 -24.08 6.89 -2.56
CA VAL A 117 -23.97 8.29 -2.14
C VAL A 117 -24.63 9.17 -3.19
N THR A 118 -25.51 10.06 -2.74
CA THR A 118 -26.19 11.04 -3.58
C THR A 118 -25.76 12.45 -3.22
N ARG A 119 -25.93 13.38 -4.16
CA ARG A 119 -25.85 14.82 -3.96
C ARG A 119 -27.01 15.46 -4.72
N ASP A 120 -27.86 16.18 -4.01
CA ASP A 120 -29.07 16.79 -4.58
C ASP A 120 -29.92 15.74 -5.35
N GLY A 121 -30.07 14.56 -4.76
CA GLY A 121 -30.84 13.45 -5.34
C GLY A 121 -30.15 12.72 -6.51
N LYS A 122 -28.97 13.16 -6.98
CA LYS A 122 -28.21 12.51 -8.04
C LYS A 122 -27.14 11.59 -7.45
N LEU A 123 -27.03 10.39 -8.01
CA LEU A 123 -26.02 9.41 -7.61
C LEU A 123 -24.62 9.93 -7.99
N ILE A 124 -23.73 10.10 -7.00
CA ILE A 124 -22.34 10.54 -7.21
C ILE A 124 -21.32 9.42 -7.04
N GLY A 125 -21.69 8.32 -6.38
CA GLY A 125 -20.81 7.18 -6.18
C GLY A 125 -21.30 6.23 -5.12
N MET A 126 -20.37 5.46 -4.57
CA MET A 126 -20.63 4.52 -3.49
C MET A 126 -19.47 4.54 -2.50
N ILE A 127 -19.78 4.37 -1.23
CA ILE A 127 -18.80 4.09 -0.19
C ILE A 127 -19.02 2.69 0.37
N THR A 128 -17.93 2.06 0.79
CA THR A 128 -17.94 0.75 1.42
C THR A 128 -17.52 0.83 2.89
N ALA A 129 -17.79 -0.22 3.66
CA ALA A 129 -17.26 -0.33 5.02
C ALA A 129 -15.73 -0.26 5.04
N THR A 130 -15.06 -0.75 3.98
CA THR A 130 -13.61 -0.66 3.80
C THR A 130 -13.15 0.78 3.60
N ASP A 131 -13.87 1.60 2.83
CA ASP A 131 -13.54 3.02 2.63
C ASP A 131 -13.63 3.80 3.94
N LEU A 132 -14.67 3.54 4.74
CA LEU A 132 -14.82 4.13 6.06
C LEU A 132 -13.73 3.67 7.04
N ALA A 133 -13.42 2.36 7.05
CA ALA A 133 -12.33 1.82 7.85
C ALA A 133 -10.98 2.40 7.43
N ASN A 134 -10.72 2.54 6.12
CA ASN A 134 -9.51 3.17 5.59
C ASN A 134 -9.41 4.64 5.95
N HIS A 135 -10.54 5.35 6.01
CA HIS A 135 -10.57 6.74 6.41
C HIS A 135 -10.32 6.91 7.92
N GLN A 136 -10.89 6.02 8.75
CA GLN A 136 -10.68 6.03 10.21
C GLN A 136 -9.31 5.50 10.61
N SER A 137 -8.85 4.46 9.94
CA SER A 137 -7.52 3.92 10.10
C SER A 137 -6.62 4.46 8.99
N ALA A 138 -6.01 5.59 9.22
CA ALA A 138 -4.74 5.92 8.58
C ALA A 138 -3.69 4.89 9.04
N ASN A 139 -3.97 3.63 8.77
CA ASN A 139 -3.15 2.55 9.26
C ASN A 139 -2.10 2.25 8.19
N SER A 140 -0.83 2.18 8.60
CA SER A 140 0.28 1.68 7.78
C SER A 140 -0.07 0.36 7.06
N ALA A 141 -0.92 -0.48 7.67
CA ALA A 141 -1.41 -1.71 7.08
C ALA A 141 -2.16 -1.54 5.74
N TYR A 142 -2.92 -0.46 5.57
CA TYR A 142 -3.63 -0.23 4.30
C TYR A 142 -2.71 0.29 3.20
N LEU A 143 -1.75 1.15 3.56
CA LEU A 143 -0.72 1.56 2.60
C LEU A 143 0.10 0.35 2.14
N ALA A 144 0.42 -0.59 3.03
CA ALA A 144 1.10 -1.84 2.67
C ALA A 144 0.26 -2.72 1.70
N VAL A 145 -1.07 -2.74 1.84
CA VAL A 145 -1.96 -3.41 0.87
C VAL A 145 -1.94 -2.71 -0.48
N ASP A 146 -1.98 -1.37 -0.52
CA ASP A 146 -1.91 -0.60 -1.76
C ASP A 146 -0.56 -0.80 -2.46
N VAL A 147 0.56 -0.81 -1.71
CA VAL A 147 1.90 -1.16 -2.24
C VAL A 147 1.89 -2.54 -2.89
N ARG A 148 1.29 -3.55 -2.25
CA ARG A 148 1.21 -4.91 -2.81
C ARG A 148 0.41 -4.98 -4.11
N LYS A 149 -0.62 -4.15 -4.26
CA LYS A 149 -1.48 -4.06 -5.46
C LYS A 149 -0.86 -3.24 -6.58
N ALA A 150 0.15 -2.42 -6.31
CA ALA A 150 0.81 -1.59 -7.29
C ALA A 150 1.39 -2.45 -8.42
N LYS A 151 1.12 -2.07 -9.66
CA LYS A 151 1.59 -2.77 -10.86
C LYS A 151 2.76 -2.06 -11.52
N THR A 152 2.91 -0.77 -11.28
CA THR A 152 3.93 0.10 -11.86
C THR A 152 4.62 0.95 -10.79
N VAL A 153 5.79 1.50 -11.12
CA VAL A 153 6.48 2.47 -10.25
C VAL A 153 5.60 3.70 -10.02
N ALA A 154 4.82 4.13 -11.02
CA ALA A 154 3.90 5.26 -10.87
C ALA A 154 2.83 5.01 -9.78
N ASP A 155 2.31 3.77 -9.67
CA ASP A 155 1.38 3.40 -8.60
C ASP A 155 2.05 3.51 -7.23
N LEU A 156 3.33 3.11 -7.11
CA LEU A 156 4.10 3.22 -5.86
C LEU A 156 4.35 4.67 -5.47
N ILE A 157 4.65 5.53 -6.45
CA ILE A 157 4.81 6.99 -6.23
C ILE A 157 3.50 7.56 -5.67
N GLU A 158 2.35 7.23 -6.26
CA GLU A 158 1.05 7.68 -5.76
C GLU A 158 0.80 7.24 -4.31
N VAL A 159 1.12 6.00 -3.97
CA VAL A 159 1.01 5.51 -2.57
C VAL A 159 1.94 6.29 -1.65
N SER A 160 3.18 6.56 -2.08
CA SER A 160 4.20 7.25 -1.27
C SER A 160 3.83 8.69 -0.95
N THR A 161 3.06 9.38 -1.79
CA THR A 161 2.58 10.75 -1.50
C THR A 161 1.76 10.83 -0.20
N ARG A 162 1.26 9.70 0.29
CA ARG A 162 0.46 9.61 1.54
C ARG A 162 1.30 9.40 2.80
N LEU A 163 2.61 9.11 2.68
CA LEU A 163 3.52 8.88 3.82
C LEU A 163 3.63 10.09 4.76
N PRO A 164 3.83 11.33 4.27
CA PRO A 164 3.89 12.51 5.15
C PRO A 164 2.58 12.68 5.95
N SER A 165 1.43 12.42 5.33
CA SER A 165 0.14 12.49 6.00
C SER A 165 -0.03 11.39 7.06
N LEU A 166 0.49 10.18 6.82
CA LEU A 166 0.53 9.11 7.82
C LEU A 166 1.39 9.53 9.01
N HIS A 167 2.60 10.04 8.76
CA HIS A 167 3.53 10.50 9.79
C HIS A 167 2.86 11.56 10.69
N LEU A 168 2.29 12.60 10.07
CA LEU A 168 1.61 13.68 10.79
C LEU A 168 0.43 13.14 11.65
N ARG A 169 -0.36 12.22 11.12
CA ARG A 169 -1.49 11.63 11.87
C ARG A 169 -1.02 10.79 13.05
N LEU A 170 0.02 9.98 12.87
CA LEU A 170 0.59 9.20 13.98
C LEU A 170 1.14 10.13 15.07
N ALA A 171 1.82 11.21 14.69
CA ALA A 171 2.32 12.22 15.62
C ALA A 171 1.17 12.92 16.38
N ASN A 172 0.10 13.30 15.68
CA ASN A 172 -1.08 13.93 16.29
C ASN A 172 -1.85 12.97 17.21
N ALA A 173 -1.78 11.65 16.93
CA ALA A 173 -2.33 10.60 17.80
C ALA A 173 -1.42 10.25 18.99
N SER A 174 -0.39 11.07 19.24
CA SER A 174 0.59 10.86 20.33
C SER A 174 1.34 9.51 20.22
N ALA A 175 1.49 8.96 19.03
CA ALA A 175 2.35 7.81 18.80
C ALA A 175 3.79 8.16 19.15
N THR A 176 4.52 7.23 19.74
CA THR A 176 5.94 7.43 20.05
C THR A 176 6.76 7.52 18.76
N ALA A 177 7.91 8.20 18.81
CA ALA A 177 8.84 8.27 17.67
C ALA A 177 9.20 6.87 17.16
N ARG A 178 9.36 5.90 18.06
CA ARG A 178 9.58 4.49 17.73
C ARG A 178 8.45 3.91 16.88
N HIS A 179 7.20 4.06 17.28
CA HIS A 179 6.05 3.54 16.52
C HIS A 179 5.92 4.20 15.14
N ILE A 180 6.25 5.50 15.04
CA ILE A 180 6.25 6.22 13.77
C ILE A 180 7.35 5.66 12.87
N GLY A 181 8.58 5.53 13.38
CA GLY A 181 9.72 4.98 12.63
C GLY A 181 9.48 3.53 12.18
N GLU A 182 8.91 2.68 13.05
CA GLU A 182 8.52 1.31 12.71
C GLU A 182 7.47 1.27 11.57
N ALA A 183 6.46 2.14 11.62
CA ALA A 183 5.42 2.21 10.60
C ALA A 183 5.98 2.66 9.23
N VAL A 184 6.83 3.70 9.21
CA VAL A 184 7.46 4.19 7.99
C VAL A 184 8.41 3.13 7.41
N SER A 185 9.30 2.55 8.25
CA SER A 185 10.26 1.53 7.78
C SER A 185 9.56 0.28 7.24
N CYS A 186 8.46 -0.15 7.84
CA CYS A 186 7.66 -1.27 7.33
C CYS A 186 7.08 -0.98 5.93
N LEU A 187 6.66 0.26 5.67
CA LEU A 187 6.17 0.67 4.36
C LEU A 187 7.32 0.77 3.35
N THR A 188 8.47 1.32 3.74
CA THR A 188 9.67 1.36 2.88
C THR A 188 10.12 -0.05 2.51
N ASP A 189 10.13 -0.99 3.47
CA ASP A 189 10.42 -2.41 3.22
C ASP A 189 9.46 -2.99 2.17
N SER A 190 8.16 -2.68 2.31
CA SER A 190 7.14 -3.17 1.38
C SER A 190 7.31 -2.58 -0.03
N ILE A 191 7.63 -1.29 -0.14
CA ILE A 191 7.92 -0.60 -1.41
C ILE A 191 9.17 -1.21 -2.06
N THR A 192 10.25 -1.38 -1.28
CA THR A 192 11.50 -2.01 -1.73
C THR A 192 11.25 -3.41 -2.28
N GLY A 193 10.52 -4.24 -1.53
CA GLY A 193 10.17 -5.60 -1.97
C GLY A 193 9.34 -5.60 -3.26
N ARG A 194 8.43 -4.64 -3.43
CA ARG A 194 7.65 -4.53 -4.65
C ARG A 194 8.47 -4.05 -5.85
N LEU A 195 9.38 -3.09 -5.66
CA LEU A 195 10.33 -2.65 -6.68
C LEU A 195 11.25 -3.78 -7.14
N LEU A 196 11.75 -4.61 -6.21
CA LEU A 196 12.56 -5.79 -6.55
C LEU A 196 11.78 -6.79 -7.40
N GLN A 197 10.52 -7.08 -7.06
CA GLN A 197 9.66 -7.93 -7.89
C GLN A 197 9.45 -7.38 -9.30
N MET A 198 9.30 -6.05 -9.44
CA MET A 198 9.19 -5.39 -10.74
C MET A 198 10.50 -5.46 -11.52
N ALA A 199 11.63 -5.26 -10.85
CA ALA A 199 12.96 -5.37 -11.46
C ALA A 199 13.22 -6.79 -11.98
N GLU A 200 12.97 -7.82 -11.15
CA GLU A 200 13.12 -9.23 -11.56
C GLU A 200 12.16 -9.60 -12.70
N ALA A 201 10.93 -9.08 -12.71
CA ALA A 201 10.00 -9.30 -13.81
C ALA A 201 10.50 -8.70 -15.14
N SER A 202 11.28 -7.61 -15.08
CA SER A 202 11.86 -6.96 -16.26
C SER A 202 13.21 -7.54 -16.70
N LEU A 203 14.08 -7.87 -15.74
CA LEU A 203 15.46 -8.33 -15.98
C LEU A 203 15.57 -9.85 -16.12
N GLY A 204 14.53 -10.58 -15.73
CA GLY A 204 14.58 -12.04 -15.57
C GLY A 204 15.01 -12.47 -14.17
N PRO A 205 15.07 -13.79 -13.91
CA PRO A 205 15.45 -14.32 -12.61
C PRO A 205 16.91 -14.00 -12.26
N PRO A 206 17.22 -13.76 -10.98
CA PRO A 206 18.58 -13.48 -10.55
C PRO A 206 19.51 -14.67 -10.84
N PRO A 207 20.73 -14.41 -11.35
CA PRO A 207 21.68 -15.47 -11.73
C PRO A 207 22.20 -16.27 -10.54
N VAL A 208 22.23 -15.67 -9.34
CA VAL A 208 22.59 -16.31 -8.07
C VAL A 208 21.70 -15.79 -6.95
N PRO A 209 21.53 -16.54 -5.84
CA PRO A 209 20.81 -16.05 -4.67
C PRO A 209 21.38 -14.72 -4.15
N TYR A 210 20.52 -13.83 -3.73
CA TYR A 210 20.89 -12.55 -3.15
C TYR A 210 19.92 -12.13 -2.03
N ALA A 211 20.36 -11.20 -1.19
CA ALA A 211 19.49 -10.50 -0.25
C ALA A 211 19.68 -8.98 -0.38
N TRP A 212 18.56 -8.25 -0.41
CA TRP A 212 18.55 -6.80 -0.27
C TRP A 212 18.59 -6.43 1.20
N LEU A 213 19.58 -5.62 1.58
CA LEU A 213 19.82 -5.21 2.96
C LEU A 213 19.46 -3.73 3.11
N ALA A 214 18.72 -3.41 4.19
CA ALA A 214 18.57 -2.05 4.67
C ALA A 214 19.69 -1.73 5.66
N GLY A 215 20.20 -0.50 5.57
CA GLY A 215 21.16 0.09 6.53
C GLY A 215 20.54 1.24 7.31
N GLY A 216 21.34 1.87 8.15
CA GLY A 216 21.03 3.13 8.82
C GLY A 216 19.66 3.17 9.52
N SER A 217 18.94 4.25 9.33
CA SER A 217 17.63 4.51 9.97
C SER A 217 16.56 3.48 9.57
N GLN A 218 16.60 2.95 8.33
CA GLN A 218 15.67 1.91 7.90
C GLN A 218 15.92 0.59 8.63
N ALA A 219 17.17 0.19 8.80
CA ALA A 219 17.54 -1.02 9.51
C ALA A 219 17.10 -0.97 10.98
N ARG A 220 17.33 0.17 11.65
CA ARG A 220 16.94 0.41 13.04
C ARG A 220 15.46 0.71 13.23
N ARG A 221 14.68 0.79 12.12
CA ARG A 221 13.25 1.14 12.13
C ARG A 221 12.97 2.52 12.71
N GLU A 222 13.80 3.49 12.36
CA GLU A 222 13.76 4.87 12.84
C GLU A 222 13.53 5.88 11.72
N GLN A 223 13.10 5.43 10.52
CA GLN A 223 12.91 6.30 9.36
C GLN A 223 11.83 7.35 9.60
N SER A 224 12.05 8.52 9.01
CA SER A 224 11.04 9.53 8.78
C SER A 224 10.48 9.43 7.36
N SER A 225 9.48 10.24 7.04
CA SER A 225 8.94 10.35 5.68
C SER A 225 9.88 11.04 4.67
N HIS A 226 11.07 11.44 5.09
CA HIS A 226 12.07 12.16 4.29
C HIS A 226 13.49 11.62 4.56
N SER A 227 13.61 10.34 4.89
CA SER A 227 14.92 9.69 5.06
C SER A 227 15.54 9.40 3.70
N ASP A 228 16.87 9.41 3.66
CA ASP A 228 17.66 8.92 2.55
C ASP A 228 17.70 7.39 2.51
N GLN A 229 18.31 6.85 1.47
CA GLN A 229 18.48 5.42 1.25
C GLN A 229 19.84 4.98 1.78
N ASP A 230 19.84 4.09 2.78
CA ASP A 230 21.02 3.29 3.14
C ASP A 230 20.70 1.84 2.84
N ASN A 231 21.39 1.24 1.85
CA ASN A 231 21.10 -0.13 1.45
C ASN A 231 22.32 -0.82 0.83
N ALA A 232 22.24 -2.15 0.74
CA ALA A 232 23.29 -2.96 0.17
C ALA A 232 22.72 -4.22 -0.47
N LEU A 233 23.54 -4.89 -1.29
CA LEU A 233 23.28 -6.24 -1.78
C LEU A 233 24.27 -7.21 -1.21
N LEU A 234 23.75 -8.26 -0.58
CA LEU A 234 24.50 -9.45 -0.21
C LEU A 234 24.26 -10.51 -1.27
N LEU A 235 25.31 -10.97 -1.92
CA LEU A 235 25.24 -11.96 -2.98
C LEU A 235 25.78 -13.31 -2.48
N SER A 236 25.27 -14.41 -3.05
CA SER A 236 25.86 -15.74 -2.82
C SER A 236 27.33 -15.77 -3.24
N ASP A 237 28.12 -16.62 -2.59
CA ASP A 237 29.53 -16.84 -2.96
C ASP A 237 29.69 -17.52 -4.33
N ASP A 238 28.62 -18.01 -4.95
CA ASP A 238 28.58 -18.45 -6.35
C ASP A 238 28.63 -17.29 -7.36
N PHE A 239 28.61 -16.04 -6.88
CA PHE A 239 28.70 -14.85 -7.71
C PHE A 239 29.94 -14.85 -8.56
N GLN A 240 29.79 -14.57 -9.87
CA GLN A 240 30.85 -14.41 -10.86
C GLN A 240 30.82 -12.97 -11.42
N PRO A 241 31.95 -12.46 -11.94
CA PRO A 241 32.03 -11.09 -12.47
C PRO A 241 30.97 -10.75 -13.55
N GLU A 242 30.58 -11.72 -14.37
CA GLU A 242 29.54 -11.57 -15.40
C GLU A 242 28.13 -11.33 -14.84
N HIS A 243 27.89 -11.66 -13.57
CA HIS A 243 26.61 -11.41 -12.89
C HIS A 243 26.46 -9.95 -12.44
N ASP A 244 27.57 -9.17 -12.41
CA ASP A 244 27.55 -7.79 -11.88
C ASP A 244 26.64 -6.87 -12.67
N GLU A 245 26.51 -7.05 -13.99
CA GLU A 245 25.64 -6.25 -14.85
C GLU A 245 24.17 -6.39 -14.43
N TYR A 246 23.72 -7.62 -14.15
CA TYR A 246 22.38 -7.88 -13.66
C TYR A 246 22.10 -7.17 -12.33
N PHE A 247 22.98 -7.36 -11.35
CA PHE A 247 22.79 -6.79 -10.01
C PHE A 247 22.99 -5.27 -9.97
N ALA A 248 23.78 -4.69 -10.87
CA ALA A 248 23.89 -3.26 -11.06
C ALA A 248 22.58 -2.66 -11.62
N ALA A 249 21.99 -3.33 -12.63
CA ALA A 249 20.69 -2.92 -13.19
C ALA A 249 19.57 -3.06 -12.16
N LEU A 250 19.53 -4.15 -11.41
CA LEU A 250 18.57 -4.38 -10.33
C LEU A 250 18.67 -3.30 -9.26
N ALA A 251 19.88 -3.02 -8.76
CA ALA A 251 20.15 -2.00 -7.75
C ALA A 251 19.73 -0.62 -8.24
N LYS A 252 20.05 -0.28 -9.50
CA LYS A 252 19.65 0.99 -10.10
C LYS A 252 18.15 1.14 -10.20
N PHE A 253 17.44 0.13 -10.69
CA PHE A 253 15.97 0.15 -10.82
C PHE A 253 15.31 0.40 -9.46
N VAL A 254 15.74 -0.31 -8.43
CA VAL A 254 15.17 -0.20 -7.07
C VAL A 254 15.48 1.16 -6.47
N SER A 255 16.72 1.63 -6.58
CA SER A 255 17.13 2.92 -6.01
C SER A 255 16.48 4.11 -6.72
N ASP A 256 16.36 4.09 -8.06
CA ASP A 256 15.59 5.09 -8.83
C ASP A 256 14.12 5.09 -8.40
N GLY A 257 13.52 3.92 -8.22
CA GLY A 257 12.15 3.77 -7.77
C GLY A 257 11.91 4.30 -6.35
N LEU A 258 12.83 4.05 -5.44
CA LEU A 258 12.79 4.57 -4.07
C LEU A 258 12.95 6.11 -4.06
N ASP A 259 13.86 6.66 -4.86
CA ASP A 259 14.05 8.11 -5.02
C ASP A 259 12.78 8.77 -5.53
N ALA A 260 12.17 8.20 -6.56
CA ALA A 260 10.88 8.67 -7.08
C ALA A 260 9.74 8.57 -6.05
N CYS A 261 9.81 7.64 -5.09
CA CYS A 261 8.90 7.52 -3.97
C CYS A 261 9.21 8.48 -2.81
N GLY A 262 10.27 9.31 -2.91
CA GLY A 262 10.64 10.33 -1.93
C GLY A 262 11.73 9.91 -0.94
N PHE A 263 12.35 8.74 -1.13
CA PHE A 263 13.51 8.30 -0.38
C PHE A 263 14.78 8.61 -1.19
N VAL A 264 15.34 9.80 -0.98
CA VAL A 264 16.44 10.32 -1.79
C VAL A 264 17.70 9.46 -1.70
N TYR A 265 18.53 9.54 -2.73
CA TYR A 265 19.83 8.89 -2.75
C TYR A 265 20.70 9.29 -1.56
N CYS A 266 21.43 8.33 -0.98
CA CYS A 266 22.35 8.61 0.12
C CYS A 266 23.52 9.48 -0.36
N PRO A 267 23.75 10.67 0.22
CA PRO A 267 24.90 11.51 -0.16
C PRO A 267 26.26 10.84 0.08
N GLY A 268 26.32 9.89 1.02
CA GLY A 268 27.49 9.10 1.34
C GLY A 268 27.72 7.89 0.44
N ASP A 269 26.85 7.67 -0.56
CA ASP A 269 26.91 6.53 -1.50
C ASP A 269 26.97 5.15 -0.82
N ALA A 270 26.36 5.05 0.38
CA ALA A 270 26.19 3.79 1.10
C ALA A 270 24.98 3.01 0.54
N MET A 271 25.06 2.65 -0.74
CA MET A 271 23.94 2.11 -1.50
C MET A 271 24.35 0.92 -2.38
N ALA A 272 23.39 0.03 -2.65
CA ALA A 272 23.56 -1.13 -3.54
C ALA A 272 23.97 -0.75 -4.97
N THR A 273 23.72 0.48 -5.42
CA THR A 273 24.19 1.03 -6.69
C THR A 273 25.72 1.15 -6.75
N ASN A 274 26.35 1.38 -5.60
CA ASN A 274 27.81 1.34 -5.48
C ASN A 274 28.31 -0.12 -5.47
N LYS A 275 29.23 -0.44 -6.39
CA LYS A 275 29.80 -1.79 -6.49
C LYS A 275 30.41 -2.28 -5.17
N GLN A 276 30.94 -1.38 -4.34
CA GLN A 276 31.53 -1.71 -3.05
C GLN A 276 30.51 -2.37 -2.10
N TRP A 277 29.25 -1.96 -2.18
CA TRP A 277 28.18 -2.45 -1.31
C TRP A 277 27.25 -3.49 -1.99
N ARG A 278 27.68 -3.99 -3.13
CA ARG A 278 27.06 -5.07 -3.91
C ARG A 278 28.06 -6.20 -4.07
N GLN A 279 28.23 -7.02 -3.01
CA GLN A 279 29.32 -7.97 -2.90
C GLN A 279 28.86 -9.35 -2.40
N PRO A 280 29.58 -10.43 -2.73
CA PRO A 280 29.36 -11.74 -2.14
C PRO A 280 29.70 -11.79 -0.65
N LEU A 281 29.11 -12.78 0.05
CA LEU A 281 29.22 -12.95 1.50
C LEU A 281 30.67 -12.94 2.00
N ARG A 282 31.57 -13.65 1.32
CA ARG A 282 33.02 -13.69 1.69
C ARG A 282 33.67 -12.30 1.70
N VAL A 283 33.25 -11.38 0.82
CA VAL A 283 33.77 -10.00 0.78
C VAL A 283 33.22 -9.19 1.94
N TRP A 284 31.93 -9.32 2.23
CA TRP A 284 31.30 -8.69 3.39
C TRP A 284 31.94 -9.12 4.71
N GLN A 285 32.22 -10.42 4.87
CA GLN A 285 32.96 -10.94 6.04
C GLN A 285 34.34 -10.28 6.16
N GLY A 286 35.03 -10.08 5.04
CA GLY A 286 36.30 -9.35 5.01
C GLY A 286 36.19 -7.90 5.44
N TYR A 287 35.11 -7.19 5.03
CA TYR A 287 34.88 -5.81 5.47
C TYR A 287 34.65 -5.74 6.99
N PHE A 288 33.77 -6.56 7.54
CA PHE A 288 33.50 -6.58 8.98
C PHE A 288 34.75 -6.95 9.80
N SER A 289 35.49 -7.98 9.40
CA SER A 289 36.75 -8.35 10.05
C SER A 289 37.73 -7.18 10.03
N GLY A 290 37.89 -6.54 8.85
CA GLY A 290 38.81 -5.40 8.69
C GLY A 290 38.43 -4.20 9.59
N TRP A 291 37.18 -3.87 9.69
CA TRP A 291 36.69 -2.78 10.54
C TRP A 291 36.90 -3.05 12.04
N ILE A 292 36.78 -4.31 12.46
CA ILE A 292 36.95 -4.72 13.86
C ILE A 292 38.43 -4.76 14.21
N GLU A 293 39.27 -5.36 13.32
CA GLU A 293 40.70 -5.60 13.61
C GLU A 293 41.56 -4.33 13.46
N ARG A 294 41.16 -3.42 12.58
CA ARG A 294 41.90 -2.19 12.27
C ARG A 294 40.98 -0.97 12.24
N PRO A 295 40.46 -0.55 13.40
CA PRO A 295 39.58 0.61 13.47
C PRO A 295 40.35 1.90 13.12
N ASP A 296 40.01 2.47 11.99
CA ASP A 296 40.39 3.82 11.57
C ASP A 296 39.10 4.73 11.46
N PRO A 297 39.25 6.03 11.28
CA PRO A 297 38.08 6.93 11.19
C PRO A 297 37.06 6.54 10.12
N MET A 298 37.52 6.02 8.97
CA MET A 298 36.64 5.56 7.88
C MET A 298 35.93 4.28 8.27
N SER A 299 36.63 3.30 8.81
CA SER A 299 36.06 2.04 9.33
C SER A 299 35.02 2.30 10.41
N MET A 300 35.27 3.26 11.32
CA MET A 300 34.31 3.65 12.35
C MET A 300 33.07 4.30 11.76
N MET A 301 33.20 5.15 10.73
CA MET A 301 32.07 5.74 10.03
C MET A 301 31.24 4.67 9.32
N LEU A 302 31.88 3.77 8.57
CA LEU A 302 31.21 2.70 7.84
C LEU A 302 30.53 1.71 8.79
N SER A 303 31.16 1.37 9.91
CA SER A 303 30.57 0.49 10.91
C SER A 303 29.28 1.08 11.49
N SER A 304 29.18 2.41 11.65
CA SER A 304 27.95 3.06 12.13
C SER A 304 26.76 2.92 11.17
N ILE A 305 27.01 2.66 9.89
CA ILE A 305 25.98 2.44 8.87
C ILE A 305 25.67 0.94 8.73
N PHE A 306 26.70 0.12 8.65
CA PHE A 306 26.59 -1.28 8.23
C PHE A 306 26.50 -2.28 9.38
N PHE A 307 26.77 -1.93 10.63
CA PHE A 307 26.55 -2.85 11.76
C PHE A 307 25.09 -3.09 12.10
N ASP A 308 24.21 -2.21 11.61
CA ASP A 308 22.77 -2.34 11.78
C ASP A 308 22.07 -3.01 10.57
N LEU A 309 22.84 -3.59 9.62
CA LEU A 309 22.24 -4.21 8.42
C LEU A 309 21.13 -5.21 8.78
N ARG A 310 20.05 -5.14 8.03
CA ARG A 310 18.89 -6.01 8.17
C ARG A 310 18.40 -6.47 6.78
N PRO A 311 18.12 -7.77 6.59
CA PRO A 311 17.53 -8.23 5.34
C PRO A 311 16.07 -7.69 5.21
N VAL A 312 15.76 -7.16 4.03
CA VAL A 312 14.41 -6.73 3.66
C VAL A 312 13.71 -7.81 2.87
N THR A 313 14.40 -8.39 1.87
CA THR A 313 13.86 -9.44 1.01
C THR A 313 15.00 -10.20 0.33
N GLY A 314 14.68 -11.33 -0.30
CA GLY A 314 15.62 -12.22 -0.95
C GLY A 314 15.94 -13.46 -0.10
N SER A 315 17.08 -14.08 -0.33
CA SER A 315 17.52 -15.27 0.40
C SER A 315 18.02 -14.93 1.80
N VAL A 316 17.10 -14.94 2.78
CA VAL A 316 17.41 -14.62 4.19
C VAL A 316 18.46 -15.57 4.76
N GLU A 317 18.55 -16.79 4.25
CA GLU A 317 19.56 -17.80 4.60
C GLU A 317 21.00 -17.32 4.36
N LEU A 318 21.21 -16.39 3.41
CA LEU A 318 22.54 -15.79 3.19
C LEU A 318 22.95 -14.85 4.32
N PHE A 319 22.03 -14.41 5.15
CA PHE A 319 22.29 -13.44 6.22
C PHE A 319 22.42 -14.11 7.59
N THR A 320 22.10 -15.38 7.71
CA THR A 320 22.23 -16.18 8.94
C THR A 320 23.56 -16.90 9.00
#